data_14d605535dd1a9ce140367e3cdd4ac6d
#
_entry.id   14d605535dd1a9ce140367e3cdd4ac6d
#
_cell.length_a   1.000
_cell.length_b   1.000
_cell.length_c   1.000
_cell.angle_alpha   90.00
_cell.angle_beta   90.00
_cell.angle_gamma   90.00
#
_symmetry.space_group_name_H-M   'P 1'
#
loop_
_entity.id
_entity.type
_entity.pdbx_description
1 polymer ?
#
loop_
_entity_poly.entity_id
_entity_poly.type
_entity_poly.pdbx_seq_one_letter_code
_entity_poly.pdbx_strand_id
1 'polypeptide(L)'
;MKPQEIDSIYNELREDFAIIGLTGALGSGCTTSAKILSNALDNNFFKTFSDHYLSDISNKSSLEEYRLKKIETFINNKTWKSFYHLKVSNLLYCIFFNHTSKIYCDDFQTLDWFKDHNNIIETQKLCTKIVSLIMESHGNKKTKDNRELSESLIELDNNIKINVIKNSNYTKDFQKIGELLRENGLKEFINFSNKTSTQPSNNVFAISEFVKNTIQHLRSEGHAFFVLDALRNLHEINYFKARYSNFYLFSVQADEPIRKQRLLNEFGYKEQDYEPIKKNETNKNKNHSQNINACLSNGDVFLSNNQNHEEYLKYQLIKYVCLMRKPGLFTPTKDERNMQIALTARYNSGCISRQVGACVVGKDGYILGIGWNDVPENSIPCVYRSSKSLILHNNSSPEFSAYETSDIFKNYIRNEIGSNDHPFCFKDLENKRVGKQEIATFKQVTGIEISSLDETVLIKKLKNPTRERALHAEENAFLQSAKVGGGSLKHSTLYTTASPCQLCAKKAMQLGISRIIYIDAYPDISNEQTLKSGNSDKWPKVEAFLGVAESA
;
A
#
# COMPACT_ATOMS: atom_id res chain seq x y z
N MET A 1 -25.90 14.04 -29.67
CA MET A 1 -25.62 12.81 -28.90
C MET A 1 -26.43 12.84 -27.62
N LYS A 2 -27.23 11.84 -27.34
CA LYS A 2 -27.96 11.77 -26.07
C LYS A 2 -26.99 11.42 -24.96
N PRO A 3 -27.17 11.87 -23.69
CA PRO A 3 -26.30 11.53 -22.59
C PRO A 3 -26.00 10.02 -22.45
N GLN A 4 -27.02 9.18 -22.72
CA GLN A 4 -26.87 7.72 -22.71
C GLN A 4 -25.94 7.16 -23.79
N GLU A 5 -25.78 7.85 -24.93
CA GLU A 5 -24.86 7.45 -26.01
C GLU A 5 -23.40 7.78 -25.62
N ILE A 6 -23.18 8.87 -24.89
CA ILE A 6 -21.86 9.25 -24.38
C ILE A 6 -21.42 8.27 -23.29
N ASP A 7 -22.33 7.91 -22.38
CA ASP A 7 -22.04 6.92 -21.32
C ASP A 7 -21.69 5.54 -21.91
N SER A 8 -22.31 5.16 -23.06
CA SER A 8 -21.97 3.89 -23.72
C SER A 8 -20.53 3.89 -24.26
N ILE A 9 -20.07 5.03 -24.84
CA ILE A 9 -18.71 5.16 -25.35
C ILE A 9 -17.68 5.06 -24.23
N TYR A 10 -17.89 5.75 -23.09
CA TYR A 10 -16.99 5.64 -21.94
C TYR A 10 -16.96 4.25 -21.34
N ASN A 11 -18.11 3.56 -21.31
CA ASN A 11 -18.16 2.17 -20.85
C ASN A 11 -17.41 1.23 -21.80
N GLU A 12 -17.49 1.44 -23.12
CA GLU A 12 -16.72 0.68 -24.11
C GLU A 12 -15.21 0.88 -23.92
N LEU A 13 -14.74 2.12 -23.72
CA LEU A 13 -13.33 2.42 -23.46
C LEU A 13 -12.80 1.73 -22.20
N ARG A 14 -13.61 1.59 -21.16
CA ARG A 14 -13.25 0.84 -19.94
C ARG A 14 -13.22 -0.67 -20.15
N GLU A 15 -13.97 -1.17 -21.12
CA GLU A 15 -14.00 -2.59 -21.47
C GLU A 15 -12.83 -3.01 -22.38
N ASP A 16 -12.09 -2.06 -22.94
CA ASP A 16 -10.97 -2.34 -23.84
C ASP A 16 -9.66 -2.62 -23.11
N PHE A 17 -9.50 -2.09 -21.91
CA PHE A 17 -8.24 -2.23 -21.17
C PHE A 17 -8.41 -1.88 -19.70
N ALA A 18 -7.89 -2.74 -18.82
CA ALA A 18 -7.76 -2.43 -17.40
C ALA A 18 -6.60 -3.19 -16.73
N ILE A 19 -6.03 -2.59 -15.71
CA ILE A 19 -4.99 -3.20 -14.89
C ILE A 19 -5.44 -3.18 -13.43
N ILE A 20 -5.42 -4.32 -12.77
CA ILE A 20 -5.53 -4.43 -11.32
C ILE A 20 -4.14 -4.71 -10.75
N GLY A 21 -3.62 -3.80 -9.95
CA GLY A 21 -2.45 -4.05 -9.12
C GLY A 21 -2.89 -4.65 -7.79
N LEU A 22 -2.30 -5.77 -7.38
CA LEU A 22 -2.52 -6.34 -6.06
C LEU A 22 -1.40 -5.95 -5.12
N THR A 23 -1.73 -5.53 -3.91
CA THR A 23 -0.75 -5.30 -2.84
C THR A 23 -1.24 -5.92 -1.54
N GLY A 24 -0.29 -6.39 -0.73
CA GLY A 24 -0.62 -7.03 0.53
C GLY A 24 0.63 -7.63 1.18
N ALA A 25 0.61 -7.76 2.50
CA ALA A 25 1.68 -8.42 3.22
C ALA A 25 1.75 -9.92 2.84
N LEU A 26 2.89 -10.53 3.03
CA LEU A 26 3.09 -11.95 2.72
C LEU A 26 2.06 -12.81 3.46
N GLY A 27 1.42 -13.73 2.75
CA GLY A 27 0.33 -14.57 3.28
C GLY A 27 -1.05 -13.92 3.28
N SER A 28 -1.21 -12.66 2.79
CA SER A 28 -2.53 -12.00 2.72
C SER A 28 -3.46 -12.57 1.64
N GLY A 29 -2.92 -13.21 0.58
CA GLY A 29 -3.70 -13.84 -0.48
C GLY A 29 -3.72 -13.09 -1.82
N CYS A 30 -2.74 -12.24 -2.11
CA CYS A 30 -2.62 -11.58 -3.43
C CYS A 30 -2.63 -12.59 -4.58
N THR A 31 -1.82 -13.65 -4.49
CA THR A 31 -1.76 -14.69 -5.54
C THR A 31 -3.08 -15.45 -5.68
N THR A 32 -3.80 -15.70 -4.58
CA THR A 32 -5.15 -16.29 -4.61
C THR A 32 -6.12 -15.34 -5.32
N SER A 33 -6.09 -14.05 -4.99
CA SER A 33 -6.92 -13.02 -5.66
C SER A 33 -6.62 -12.96 -7.16
N ALA A 34 -5.34 -13.01 -7.56
CA ALA A 34 -4.96 -13.01 -8.97
C ALA A 34 -5.47 -14.26 -9.71
N LYS A 35 -5.39 -15.45 -9.09
CA LYS A 35 -5.94 -16.69 -9.65
C LYS A 35 -7.46 -16.61 -9.83
N ILE A 36 -8.18 -16.08 -8.84
CA ILE A 36 -9.64 -15.89 -8.93
C ILE A 36 -9.98 -15.00 -10.13
N LEU A 37 -9.27 -13.88 -10.30
CA LEU A 37 -9.50 -12.95 -11.40
C LEU A 37 -9.14 -13.53 -12.78
N SER A 38 -8.18 -14.47 -12.84
CA SER A 38 -7.74 -15.09 -14.11
C SER A 38 -8.62 -16.28 -14.53
N ASN A 39 -9.38 -16.85 -13.63
CA ASN A 39 -10.24 -17.98 -13.93
C ASN A 39 -11.58 -17.54 -14.52
N ALA A 40 -12.24 -18.43 -15.26
CA ALA A 40 -13.63 -18.26 -15.66
C ALA A 40 -14.54 -18.24 -14.41
N LEU A 41 -15.57 -17.44 -14.48
CA LEU A 41 -16.57 -17.40 -13.42
C LEU A 41 -17.54 -18.58 -13.58
N ASP A 42 -17.75 -19.34 -12.49
CA ASP A 42 -18.76 -20.37 -12.45
C ASP A 42 -20.17 -19.77 -12.56
N ASN A 43 -20.99 -20.30 -13.46
CA ASN A 43 -22.36 -19.83 -13.68
C ASN A 43 -23.26 -19.98 -12.44
N ASN A 44 -22.95 -20.93 -11.54
CA ASN A 44 -23.70 -21.17 -10.31
C ASN A 44 -23.17 -20.38 -9.11
N PHE A 45 -22.08 -19.62 -9.26
CA PHE A 45 -21.42 -18.91 -8.17
C PHE A 45 -22.38 -18.08 -7.32
N PHE A 46 -23.22 -17.23 -7.96
CA PHE A 46 -24.12 -16.33 -7.23
C PHE A 46 -25.20 -17.09 -6.45
N LYS A 47 -25.71 -18.19 -6.98
CA LYS A 47 -26.68 -19.04 -6.28
C LYS A 47 -26.04 -19.67 -5.04
N THR A 48 -24.90 -20.31 -5.20
CA THR A 48 -24.16 -20.95 -4.09
C THR A 48 -23.74 -19.93 -3.03
N PHE A 49 -23.26 -18.76 -3.44
CA PHE A 49 -22.86 -17.68 -2.53
C PHE A 49 -24.08 -17.11 -1.78
N SER A 50 -25.20 -16.87 -2.46
CA SER A 50 -26.44 -16.37 -1.84
C SER A 50 -26.95 -17.34 -0.78
N ASP A 51 -27.00 -18.64 -1.09
CA ASP A 51 -27.52 -19.67 -0.19
C ASP A 51 -26.69 -19.81 1.10
N HIS A 52 -25.36 -19.65 1.02
CA HIS A 52 -24.47 -19.79 2.16
C HIS A 52 -24.23 -18.48 2.90
N TYR A 53 -23.95 -17.40 2.17
CA TYR A 53 -23.53 -16.13 2.78
C TYR A 53 -24.70 -15.33 3.34
N LEU A 54 -25.84 -15.30 2.67
CA LEU A 54 -27.02 -14.56 3.15
C LEU A 54 -27.74 -15.28 4.30
N SER A 55 -27.51 -16.58 4.50
CA SER A 55 -28.04 -17.31 5.66
C SER A 55 -27.33 -16.94 6.96
N ASP A 56 -26.02 -16.61 6.89
CA ASP A 56 -25.19 -16.31 8.07
C ASP A 56 -25.32 -14.86 8.55
N ILE A 57 -25.84 -13.93 7.72
CA ILE A 57 -26.03 -12.54 8.11
C ILE A 57 -27.35 -12.39 8.88
N SER A 58 -27.28 -12.47 10.20
CA SER A 58 -28.41 -12.30 11.12
C SER A 58 -29.11 -10.92 11.04
N ASN A 59 -28.50 -9.96 10.34
CA ASN A 59 -29.08 -8.64 10.02
C ASN A 59 -29.11 -8.42 8.51
N LYS A 60 -29.97 -9.17 7.80
CA LYS A 60 -30.25 -8.94 6.36
C LYS A 60 -30.71 -7.53 6.13
N SER A 61 -29.81 -6.63 5.72
CA SER A 61 -30.27 -5.41 5.09
C SER A 61 -30.78 -5.79 3.69
N SER A 62 -32.03 -5.52 3.40
CA SER A 62 -32.63 -5.69 2.06
C SER A 62 -31.74 -5.10 0.95
N LEU A 63 -30.93 -4.09 1.29
CA LEU A 63 -30.03 -3.39 0.37
C LEU A 63 -28.86 -4.27 -0.12
N GLU A 64 -28.29 -5.16 0.72
CA GLU A 64 -27.22 -6.07 0.26
C GLU A 64 -27.74 -7.12 -0.72
N GLU A 65 -28.97 -7.61 -0.52
CA GLU A 65 -29.61 -8.49 -1.49
C GLU A 65 -29.84 -7.80 -2.84
N TYR A 66 -30.25 -6.51 -2.83
CA TYR A 66 -30.39 -5.73 -4.06
C TYR A 66 -29.05 -5.49 -4.77
N ARG A 67 -27.98 -5.24 -4.01
CA ARG A 67 -26.63 -5.12 -4.58
C ARG A 67 -26.19 -6.43 -5.24
N LEU A 68 -26.37 -7.55 -4.56
CA LEU A 68 -26.04 -8.86 -5.10
C LEU A 68 -26.78 -9.13 -6.42
N LYS A 69 -28.11 -8.90 -6.45
CA LYS A 69 -28.92 -9.05 -7.66
C LYS A 69 -28.47 -8.13 -8.80
N LYS A 70 -28.02 -6.89 -8.49
CA LYS A 70 -27.49 -5.97 -9.48
C LYS A 70 -26.16 -6.47 -10.08
N ILE A 71 -25.27 -7.00 -9.25
CA ILE A 71 -23.99 -7.59 -9.67
C ILE A 71 -24.24 -8.82 -10.54
N GLU A 72 -25.11 -9.73 -10.09
CA GLU A 72 -25.51 -10.92 -10.84
C GLU A 72 -26.10 -10.57 -12.21
N THR A 73 -27.05 -9.64 -12.25
CA THR A 73 -27.67 -9.17 -13.51
C THR A 73 -26.62 -8.56 -14.44
N PHE A 74 -25.65 -7.80 -13.90
CA PHE A 74 -24.59 -7.21 -14.71
C PHE A 74 -23.67 -8.28 -15.31
N ILE A 75 -23.28 -9.28 -14.54
CA ILE A 75 -22.44 -10.40 -15.02
C ILE A 75 -23.17 -11.25 -16.05
N ASN A 76 -24.46 -11.54 -15.85
CA ASN A 76 -25.25 -12.33 -16.80
C ASN A 76 -25.45 -11.59 -18.14
N ASN A 77 -25.53 -10.26 -18.13
CA ASN A 77 -25.67 -9.44 -19.35
C ASN A 77 -24.33 -9.11 -20.02
N LYS A 78 -23.22 -9.13 -19.27
CA LYS A 78 -21.89 -8.81 -19.71
C LYS A 78 -20.96 -9.97 -19.37
N THR A 79 -20.48 -10.69 -20.36
CA THR A 79 -19.58 -11.84 -20.16
C THR A 79 -18.42 -11.48 -19.24
N TRP A 80 -18.13 -12.33 -18.28
CA TRP A 80 -16.91 -12.21 -17.46
C TRP A 80 -15.69 -12.26 -18.36
N LYS A 81 -14.81 -11.27 -18.26
CA LYS A 81 -13.52 -11.26 -18.94
C LYS A 81 -12.44 -11.63 -17.93
N SER A 82 -11.81 -12.77 -18.12
CA SER A 82 -10.69 -13.21 -17.28
C SER A 82 -9.48 -12.31 -17.45
N PHE A 83 -8.78 -12.05 -16.35
CA PHE A 83 -7.57 -11.23 -16.35
C PHE A 83 -6.34 -12.09 -16.66
N TYR A 84 -5.40 -11.55 -17.43
CA TYR A 84 -4.10 -12.16 -17.58
C TYR A 84 -3.30 -12.01 -16.28
N HIS A 85 -2.95 -13.12 -15.64
CA HIS A 85 -2.21 -13.15 -14.39
C HIS A 85 -0.72 -12.92 -14.63
N LEU A 86 -0.26 -11.69 -14.45
CA LEU A 86 1.15 -11.32 -14.58
C LEU A 86 1.82 -11.32 -13.21
N LYS A 87 2.65 -12.33 -12.94
CA LYS A 87 3.42 -12.45 -11.71
C LYS A 87 4.68 -11.61 -11.80
N VAL A 88 4.76 -10.53 -11.04
CA VAL A 88 5.97 -9.68 -10.98
C VAL A 88 7.19 -10.49 -10.53
N SER A 89 7.01 -11.47 -9.64
CA SER A 89 8.09 -12.39 -9.22
C SER A 89 8.67 -13.20 -10.38
N ASN A 90 7.85 -13.64 -11.34
CA ASN A 90 8.33 -14.38 -12.51
C ASN A 90 9.16 -13.47 -13.43
N LEU A 91 8.80 -12.19 -13.54
CA LEU A 91 9.59 -11.21 -14.29
C LEU A 91 10.93 -10.91 -13.60
N LEU A 92 10.93 -10.78 -12.28
CA LEU A 92 12.17 -10.68 -11.50
C LEU A 92 13.05 -11.92 -11.68
N TYR A 93 12.44 -13.10 -11.73
CA TYR A 93 13.11 -14.37 -12.02
C TYR A 93 13.78 -14.35 -13.40
N CYS A 94 13.06 -13.89 -14.44
CA CYS A 94 13.62 -13.74 -15.78
C CYS A 94 14.83 -12.80 -15.81
N ILE A 95 14.73 -11.66 -15.16
CA ILE A 95 15.81 -10.67 -15.10
C ILE A 95 17.03 -11.28 -14.40
N PHE A 96 16.84 -11.94 -13.27
CA PHE A 96 17.89 -12.59 -12.50
C PHE A 96 18.62 -13.68 -13.30
N PHE A 97 17.90 -14.61 -13.92
CA PHE A 97 18.49 -15.73 -14.67
C PHE A 97 19.00 -15.34 -16.06
N ASN A 98 18.52 -14.23 -16.64
CA ASN A 98 19.11 -13.69 -17.87
C ASN A 98 20.51 -13.11 -17.65
N HIS A 99 20.84 -12.76 -16.42
CA HIS A 99 22.11 -12.14 -16.08
C HIS A 99 23.18 -13.20 -15.81
N THR A 100 24.03 -13.44 -16.79
CA THR A 100 25.16 -14.40 -16.70
C THR A 100 26.44 -13.81 -16.11
N SER A 101 26.47 -12.55 -15.68
CA SER A 101 27.69 -11.95 -15.18
C SER A 101 28.00 -12.39 -13.74
N LYS A 102 29.23 -12.79 -13.53
CA LYS A 102 29.81 -13.33 -12.29
C LYS A 102 29.66 -12.44 -11.02
N ILE A 103 29.25 -11.19 -11.18
CA ILE A 103 29.26 -10.18 -10.10
C ILE A 103 28.25 -10.49 -8.99
N TYR A 104 27.15 -11.16 -9.28
CA TYR A 104 26.10 -11.44 -8.29
C TYR A 104 26.00 -12.91 -7.88
N CYS A 105 26.68 -13.83 -8.57
CA CYS A 105 26.68 -15.25 -8.20
C CYS A 105 27.35 -15.51 -6.85
N ASP A 106 28.33 -14.71 -6.44
CA ASP A 106 29.04 -14.90 -5.17
C ASP A 106 28.18 -14.56 -3.94
N ASP A 107 27.22 -13.64 -4.09
CA ASP A 107 26.26 -13.27 -3.03
C ASP A 107 25.07 -14.23 -2.89
N PHE A 108 24.82 -15.05 -3.90
CA PHE A 108 23.71 -16.03 -3.99
C PHE A 108 24.25 -17.47 -4.08
N GLN A 109 25.28 -17.80 -3.31
CA GLN A 109 26.00 -19.08 -3.39
C GLN A 109 25.16 -20.33 -3.10
N THR A 110 23.97 -20.19 -2.55
CA THR A 110 23.07 -21.31 -2.28
C THR A 110 21.69 -21.03 -2.83
N LEU A 111 21.45 -21.44 -4.09
CA LEU A 111 20.10 -21.52 -4.64
C LEU A 111 19.36 -22.73 -4.02
N ASP A 112 19.34 -22.80 -2.68
CA ASP A 112 18.73 -23.91 -1.93
C ASP A 112 17.25 -24.13 -2.24
N TRP A 113 16.61 -23.12 -2.84
CA TRP A 113 15.23 -23.19 -3.27
C TRP A 113 15.07 -23.79 -4.69
N PHE A 114 16.15 -24.03 -5.43
CA PHE A 114 16.11 -24.69 -6.74
C PHE A 114 16.41 -26.18 -6.56
N LYS A 115 15.48 -27.05 -7.01
CA LYS A 115 15.55 -28.51 -6.76
C LYS A 115 16.58 -29.23 -7.61
N ASP A 116 16.83 -28.77 -8.84
CA ASP A 116 17.65 -29.50 -9.82
C ASP A 116 18.50 -28.53 -10.64
N HIS A 117 19.82 -28.65 -10.50
CA HIS A 117 20.77 -27.85 -11.23
C HIS A 117 20.76 -28.09 -12.76
N ASN A 118 20.35 -29.28 -13.22
CA ASN A 118 20.30 -29.59 -14.64
C ASN A 118 19.22 -28.79 -15.38
N ASN A 119 18.14 -28.44 -14.70
CA ASN A 119 17.06 -27.61 -15.24
C ASN A 119 17.36 -26.10 -15.21
N ILE A 120 18.44 -25.66 -14.56
CA ILE A 120 18.82 -24.23 -14.51
C ILE A 120 19.13 -23.73 -15.92
N ILE A 121 19.85 -24.51 -16.75
CA ILE A 121 20.27 -24.10 -18.10
C ILE A 121 19.06 -23.91 -19.02
N GLU A 122 18.07 -24.79 -18.94
CA GLU A 122 16.85 -24.68 -19.75
C GLU A 122 16.00 -23.49 -19.31
N THR A 123 15.85 -23.32 -18.00
CA THR A 123 15.14 -22.17 -17.43
C THR A 123 15.84 -20.86 -17.79
N GLN A 124 17.17 -20.83 -17.80
CA GLN A 124 17.95 -19.66 -18.21
C GLN A 124 17.73 -19.31 -19.69
N LYS A 125 17.72 -20.31 -20.59
CA LYS A 125 17.42 -20.11 -22.03
C LYS A 125 16.01 -19.51 -22.19
N LEU A 126 15.03 -20.05 -21.48
CA LEU A 126 13.66 -19.55 -21.51
C LEU A 126 13.57 -18.11 -20.98
N CYS A 127 14.25 -17.80 -19.89
CA CYS A 127 14.33 -16.44 -19.33
C CYS A 127 14.97 -15.46 -20.34
N THR A 128 16.05 -15.86 -21.00
CA THR A 128 16.72 -15.05 -22.03
C THR A 128 15.78 -14.77 -23.19
N LYS A 129 15.05 -15.80 -23.67
CA LYS A 129 14.02 -15.65 -24.71
C LYS A 129 12.94 -14.66 -24.30
N ILE A 130 12.38 -14.80 -23.10
CA ILE A 130 11.33 -13.89 -22.57
C ILE A 130 11.84 -12.45 -22.52
N VAL A 131 13.05 -12.23 -21.99
CA VAL A 131 13.65 -10.90 -21.92
C VAL A 131 13.84 -10.30 -23.31
N SER A 132 14.34 -11.06 -24.29
CA SER A 132 14.49 -10.60 -25.67
C SER A 132 13.15 -10.19 -26.28
N LEU A 133 12.11 -11.01 -26.15
CA LEU A 133 10.76 -10.68 -26.65
C LEU A 133 10.21 -9.39 -26.04
N ILE A 134 10.39 -9.19 -24.75
CA ILE A 134 9.92 -7.98 -24.06
C ILE A 134 10.68 -6.73 -24.53
N MET A 135 11.96 -6.87 -24.86
CA MET A 135 12.83 -5.75 -25.20
C MET A 135 12.80 -5.39 -26.70
N GLU A 136 12.58 -6.36 -27.58
CA GLU A 136 12.50 -6.17 -29.03
C GLU A 136 11.20 -5.50 -29.49
N SER A 137 10.17 -5.47 -28.67
CA SER A 137 8.85 -4.90 -28.99
C SER A 137 8.85 -3.39 -29.29
N HIS A 138 10.00 -2.70 -29.19
CA HIS A 138 10.15 -1.28 -29.50
C HIS A 138 10.47 -0.97 -30.97
N GLY A 139 10.62 -1.97 -31.82
CA GLY A 139 10.97 -1.79 -33.23
C GLY A 139 10.26 -2.77 -34.17
N ASN A 140 9.14 -2.35 -34.72
CA ASN A 140 8.51 -2.88 -35.93
C ASN A 140 7.99 -4.32 -35.99
N LYS A 141 6.74 -4.38 -36.45
CA LYS A 141 5.93 -5.41 -37.08
C LYS A 141 4.96 -6.17 -36.18
N LYS A 142 3.71 -5.75 -36.34
CA LYS A 142 2.51 -6.56 -36.06
C LYS A 142 2.61 -7.86 -36.83
N THR A 143 2.97 -8.94 -36.21
CA THR A 143 2.65 -10.28 -36.66
C THR A 143 1.42 -10.75 -35.89
N LYS A 144 0.33 -10.85 -36.58
CA LYS A 144 -1.05 -10.93 -36.08
C LYS A 144 -1.42 -12.22 -35.33
N ASP A 145 -0.52 -13.21 -35.19
CA ASP A 145 -0.83 -14.55 -34.65
C ASP A 145 0.24 -15.13 -33.71
N ASN A 146 1.14 -14.33 -33.16
CA ASN A 146 2.22 -14.88 -32.35
C ASN A 146 1.95 -14.64 -30.89
N ARG A 147 1.50 -15.65 -30.15
CA ARG A 147 1.32 -15.67 -28.67
C ARG A 147 2.59 -16.10 -27.95
N GLU A 148 3.72 -15.86 -28.52
CA GLU A 148 5.01 -16.41 -28.10
C GLU A 148 5.40 -15.97 -26.69
N LEU A 149 5.13 -14.72 -26.30
CA LEU A 149 5.44 -14.24 -24.96
C LEU A 149 4.52 -14.85 -23.92
N SER A 150 3.20 -14.87 -24.18
CA SER A 150 2.24 -15.45 -23.25
C SER A 150 2.48 -16.94 -23.01
N GLU A 151 2.79 -17.70 -24.06
CA GLU A 151 3.14 -19.13 -23.98
C GLU A 151 4.44 -19.33 -23.19
N SER A 152 5.49 -18.55 -23.48
CA SER A 152 6.76 -18.61 -22.75
C SER A 152 6.62 -18.25 -21.26
N LEU A 153 5.76 -17.29 -20.90
CA LEU A 153 5.48 -16.95 -19.50
C LEU A 153 4.71 -18.05 -18.78
N ILE A 154 3.80 -18.75 -19.47
CA ILE A 154 3.08 -19.91 -18.91
C ILE A 154 4.05 -21.08 -18.69
N GLU A 155 4.93 -21.35 -19.66
CA GLU A 155 5.97 -22.37 -19.54
C GLU A 155 6.89 -22.07 -18.34
N LEU A 156 7.34 -20.82 -18.20
CA LEU A 156 8.14 -20.40 -17.06
C LEU A 156 7.42 -20.61 -15.73
N ASP A 157 6.13 -20.24 -15.65
CA ASP A 157 5.34 -20.42 -14.42
C ASP A 157 5.24 -21.90 -14.03
N ASN A 158 5.11 -22.79 -14.99
CA ASN A 158 5.09 -24.24 -14.77
C ASN A 158 6.47 -24.76 -14.32
N ASN A 159 7.55 -24.31 -14.95
CA ASN A 159 8.91 -24.66 -14.54
C ASN A 159 9.22 -24.20 -13.11
N ILE A 160 8.81 -22.97 -12.74
CA ILE A 160 8.96 -22.47 -11.37
C ILE A 160 8.15 -23.32 -10.38
N LYS A 161 6.94 -23.74 -10.71
CA LYS A 161 6.12 -24.59 -9.84
C LYS A 161 6.75 -25.96 -9.58
N ILE A 162 7.39 -26.53 -10.58
CA ILE A 162 8.00 -27.87 -10.51
C ILE A 162 9.37 -27.85 -9.82
N ASN A 163 10.21 -26.87 -10.18
CA ASN A 163 11.63 -26.87 -9.84
C ASN A 163 11.99 -25.95 -8.67
N VAL A 164 11.08 -25.07 -8.24
CA VAL A 164 11.34 -24.07 -7.20
C VAL A 164 10.55 -24.36 -5.94
N ILE A 165 11.25 -24.48 -4.82
CA ILE A 165 10.63 -24.58 -3.49
C ILE A 165 10.45 -23.15 -2.94
N LYS A 166 9.22 -22.68 -2.90
CA LYS A 166 8.90 -21.38 -2.29
C LYS A 166 8.95 -21.48 -0.78
N ASN A 167 10.02 -21.02 -0.19
CA ASN A 167 10.28 -21.02 1.24
C ASN A 167 10.82 -19.64 1.69
N SER A 168 11.28 -19.54 2.92
CA SER A 168 11.83 -18.32 3.49
C SER A 168 13.07 -17.81 2.73
N ASN A 169 13.96 -18.68 2.26
CA ASN A 169 15.16 -18.31 1.51
C ASN A 169 14.79 -17.74 0.14
N TYR A 170 13.90 -18.40 -0.60
CA TYR A 170 13.34 -17.87 -1.84
C TYR A 170 12.81 -16.45 -1.65
N THR A 171 12.02 -16.21 -0.59
CA THR A 171 11.45 -14.89 -0.34
C THR A 171 12.51 -13.84 -0.02
N LYS A 172 13.51 -14.18 0.82
CA LYS A 172 14.61 -13.26 1.17
C LYS A 172 15.43 -12.89 -0.07
N ASP A 173 15.76 -13.86 -0.92
CA ASP A 173 16.51 -13.63 -2.15
C ASP A 173 15.74 -12.72 -3.13
N PHE A 174 14.44 -12.97 -3.33
CA PHE A 174 13.63 -12.13 -4.21
C PHE A 174 13.37 -10.72 -3.65
N GLN A 175 13.31 -10.55 -2.34
CA GLN A 175 13.31 -9.22 -1.72
C GLN A 175 14.61 -8.48 -2.04
N LYS A 176 15.77 -9.14 -1.90
CA LYS A 176 17.09 -8.57 -2.21
C LYS A 176 17.26 -8.27 -3.70
N ILE A 177 16.86 -9.18 -4.59
CA ILE A 177 16.88 -8.96 -6.05
C ILE A 177 16.06 -7.70 -6.41
N GLY A 178 14.84 -7.58 -5.88
CA GLY A 178 14.00 -6.44 -6.13
C GLY A 178 14.61 -5.11 -5.62
N GLU A 179 15.29 -5.12 -4.47
CA GLU A 179 16.02 -3.95 -3.96
C GLU A 179 17.18 -3.56 -4.86
N LEU A 180 18.02 -4.52 -5.26
CA LEU A 180 19.16 -4.28 -6.16
C LEU A 180 18.71 -3.72 -7.52
N LEU A 181 17.62 -4.25 -8.08
CA LEU A 181 17.07 -3.75 -9.35
C LEU A 181 16.60 -2.29 -9.26
N ARG A 182 15.99 -1.91 -8.14
CA ARG A 182 15.56 -0.52 -7.92
C ARG A 182 16.73 0.42 -7.60
N GLU A 183 17.81 -0.09 -7.03
CA GLU A 183 19.01 0.68 -6.73
C GLU A 183 19.88 0.90 -7.97
N ASN A 184 20.15 -0.15 -8.74
CA ASN A 184 21.12 -0.14 -9.82
C ASN A 184 20.49 -0.04 -11.21
N GLY A 185 19.20 -0.34 -11.34
CA GLY A 185 18.48 -0.35 -12.62
C GLY A 185 18.70 -1.60 -13.45
N LEU A 186 17.99 -1.69 -14.58
CA LEU A 186 18.04 -2.84 -15.48
C LEU A 186 19.37 -2.96 -16.27
N LYS A 187 20.11 -1.88 -16.45
CA LYS A 187 21.32 -1.87 -17.29
C LYS A 187 22.39 -2.83 -16.80
N GLU A 188 22.52 -3.01 -15.51
CA GLU A 188 23.46 -3.93 -14.92
C GLU A 188 23.03 -5.39 -15.09
N PHE A 189 21.75 -5.64 -15.28
CA PHE A 189 21.15 -6.98 -15.38
C PHE A 189 20.81 -7.40 -16.81
N ILE A 190 20.69 -6.46 -17.75
CA ILE A 190 20.35 -6.73 -19.15
C ILE A 190 21.30 -5.91 -20.01
N ASN A 191 22.12 -6.57 -20.84
CA ASN A 191 23.01 -5.90 -21.79
C ASN A 191 22.22 -5.11 -22.82
N PHE A 192 21.94 -3.85 -22.52
CA PHE A 192 21.30 -2.92 -23.43
C PHE A 192 22.33 -2.27 -24.36
N SER A 193 22.30 -2.62 -25.61
CA SER A 193 23.16 -2.00 -26.64
C SER A 193 22.67 -0.63 -27.14
N ASN A 194 21.49 -0.14 -26.75
CA ASN A 194 20.96 1.11 -27.30
C ASN A 194 20.18 2.00 -26.32
N LYS A 195 20.77 3.19 -26.09
CA LYS A 195 20.13 4.51 -25.94
C LYS A 195 18.80 4.62 -25.19
N THR A 196 18.78 4.43 -23.91
CA THR A 196 17.90 5.22 -23.07
C THR A 196 18.76 5.95 -22.05
N SER A 197 18.71 7.29 -22.10
CA SER A 197 19.38 8.17 -21.15
C SER A 197 18.76 8.00 -19.75
N THR A 198 19.21 6.98 -19.04
CA THR A 198 18.76 6.79 -17.68
C THR A 198 19.69 7.55 -16.76
N GLN A 199 19.20 8.68 -16.23
CA GLN A 199 19.80 9.25 -15.05
C GLN A 199 19.69 8.25 -13.89
N PRO A 200 20.67 8.16 -12.97
CA PRO A 200 20.63 7.26 -11.81
C PRO A 200 19.34 7.38 -10.98
N SER A 201 18.70 8.55 -10.98
CA SER A 201 17.42 8.81 -10.32
C SER A 201 16.24 7.97 -10.85
N ASN A 202 16.33 7.38 -12.05
CA ASN A 202 15.25 6.62 -12.67
C ASN A 202 15.30 5.11 -12.39
N ASN A 203 16.35 4.62 -11.72
CA ASN A 203 16.53 3.19 -11.46
C ASN A 203 15.39 2.59 -10.61
N VAL A 204 14.79 3.41 -9.74
CA VAL A 204 13.67 2.99 -8.90
C VAL A 204 12.45 2.49 -9.70
N PHE A 205 12.32 2.93 -10.97
CA PHE A 205 11.24 2.52 -11.88
C PHE A 205 11.60 1.33 -12.79
N ALA A 206 12.78 0.76 -12.64
CA ALA A 206 13.28 -0.31 -13.52
C ALA A 206 12.30 -1.48 -13.64
N ILE A 207 11.76 -1.97 -12.52
CA ILE A 207 10.77 -3.06 -12.49
C ILE A 207 9.47 -2.62 -13.17
N SER A 208 8.98 -1.42 -12.87
CA SER A 208 7.75 -0.89 -13.45
C SER A 208 7.84 -0.74 -14.97
N GLU A 209 8.98 -0.31 -15.49
CA GLU A 209 9.21 -0.20 -16.94
C GLU A 209 9.26 -1.58 -17.62
N PHE A 210 9.88 -2.55 -16.98
CA PHE A 210 9.90 -3.91 -17.50
C PHE A 210 8.50 -4.52 -17.53
N VAL A 211 7.72 -4.37 -16.45
CA VAL A 211 6.31 -4.79 -16.39
C VAL A 211 5.47 -4.07 -17.46
N LYS A 212 5.66 -2.74 -17.62
CA LYS A 212 4.98 -1.97 -18.68
C LYS A 212 5.26 -2.52 -20.07
N ASN A 213 6.52 -2.80 -20.39
CA ASN A 213 6.89 -3.35 -21.70
C ASN A 213 6.27 -4.73 -21.91
N THR A 214 6.24 -5.57 -20.87
CA THR A 214 5.55 -6.86 -20.88
C THR A 214 4.06 -6.71 -21.19
N ILE A 215 3.37 -5.79 -20.52
CA ILE A 215 1.95 -5.49 -20.78
C ILE A 215 1.74 -5.04 -22.23
N GLN A 216 2.60 -4.15 -22.75
CA GLN A 216 2.50 -3.67 -24.13
C GLN A 216 2.63 -4.81 -25.15
N HIS A 217 3.56 -5.72 -24.92
CA HIS A 217 3.72 -6.90 -25.79
C HIS A 217 2.49 -7.83 -25.70
N LEU A 218 2.06 -8.19 -24.49
CA LEU A 218 0.88 -9.03 -24.27
C LEU A 218 -0.42 -8.41 -24.85
N ARG A 219 -0.52 -7.09 -24.86
CA ARG A 219 -1.61 -6.40 -25.56
C ARG A 219 -1.56 -6.61 -27.06
N SER A 220 -0.39 -6.67 -27.68
CA SER A 220 -0.26 -6.98 -29.10
C SER A 220 -0.64 -8.44 -29.42
N GLU A 221 -0.58 -9.32 -28.42
CA GLU A 221 -1.08 -10.71 -28.49
C GLU A 221 -2.61 -10.82 -28.23
N GLY A 222 -3.30 -9.71 -27.95
CA GLY A 222 -4.74 -9.66 -27.77
C GLY A 222 -5.24 -9.67 -26.33
N HIS A 223 -4.34 -9.62 -25.33
CA HIS A 223 -4.74 -9.51 -23.94
C HIS A 223 -5.14 -8.07 -23.58
N ALA A 224 -6.25 -7.88 -22.89
CA ALA A 224 -6.79 -6.56 -22.55
C ALA A 224 -6.86 -6.28 -21.04
N PHE A 225 -7.09 -7.31 -20.24
CA PHE A 225 -7.26 -7.22 -18.80
C PHE A 225 -6.08 -7.88 -18.10
N PHE A 226 -5.44 -7.14 -17.18
CA PHE A 226 -4.24 -7.62 -16.49
C PHE A 226 -4.41 -7.55 -14.98
N VAL A 227 -3.93 -8.57 -14.27
CA VAL A 227 -3.75 -8.52 -12.82
C VAL A 227 -2.27 -8.69 -12.49
N LEU A 228 -1.69 -7.68 -11.82
CA LEU A 228 -0.29 -7.65 -11.38
C LEU A 228 -0.19 -8.21 -9.95
N ASP A 229 0.45 -9.35 -9.81
CA ASP A 229 0.66 -10.04 -8.52
C ASP A 229 2.12 -9.87 -8.10
N ALA A 230 2.42 -9.21 -7.13
CA ALA A 230 2.05 -8.33 -6.10
C ALA A 230 2.97 -7.10 -6.11
N LEU A 231 2.42 -5.91 -6.17
CA LEU A 231 3.22 -4.68 -6.08
C LEU A 231 3.56 -4.40 -4.61
N ARG A 232 4.84 -4.19 -4.32
CA ARG A 232 5.35 -4.05 -2.94
C ARG A 232 6.17 -2.80 -2.68
N ASN A 233 6.29 -1.93 -3.68
CA ASN A 233 6.98 -0.66 -3.56
C ASN A 233 6.06 0.47 -3.99
N LEU A 234 6.03 1.56 -3.21
CA LEU A 234 5.12 2.69 -3.45
C LEU A 234 5.42 3.41 -4.78
N HIS A 235 6.70 3.48 -5.18
CA HIS A 235 7.07 4.12 -6.44
C HIS A 235 6.56 3.34 -7.66
N GLU A 236 6.50 2.01 -7.58
CA GLU A 236 5.90 1.16 -8.62
C GLU A 236 4.39 1.44 -8.74
N ILE A 237 3.69 1.52 -7.61
CA ILE A 237 2.25 1.85 -7.59
C ILE A 237 2.00 3.23 -8.20
N ASN A 238 2.75 4.24 -7.77
CA ASN A 238 2.62 5.60 -8.29
C ASN A 238 2.94 5.69 -9.78
N TYR A 239 3.92 4.90 -10.26
CA TYR A 239 4.24 4.81 -11.69
C TYR A 239 3.04 4.33 -12.50
N PHE A 240 2.35 3.27 -12.05
CA PHE A 240 1.18 2.75 -12.75
C PHE A 240 -0.02 3.68 -12.63
N LYS A 241 -0.29 4.26 -11.45
CA LYS A 241 -1.36 5.26 -11.26
C LYS A 241 -1.18 6.49 -12.15
N ALA A 242 0.05 6.99 -12.30
CA ALA A 242 0.33 8.14 -13.15
C ALA A 242 0.25 7.83 -14.65
N ARG A 243 0.40 6.56 -15.06
CA ARG A 243 0.51 6.18 -16.47
C ARG A 243 -0.77 5.61 -17.07
N TYR A 244 -1.59 4.98 -16.25
CA TYR A 244 -2.79 4.30 -16.71
C TYR A 244 -4.03 4.80 -15.99
N SER A 245 -4.94 5.43 -16.70
CA SER A 245 -6.22 5.91 -16.14
C SER A 245 -7.10 4.77 -15.61
N ASN A 246 -6.99 3.57 -16.20
CA ASN A 246 -7.71 2.36 -15.78
C ASN A 246 -6.83 1.41 -14.97
N PHE A 247 -5.97 1.95 -14.11
CA PHE A 247 -5.23 1.19 -13.11
C PHE A 247 -5.92 1.33 -11.76
N TYR A 248 -6.20 0.21 -11.11
CA TYR A 248 -6.79 0.14 -9.78
C TYR A 248 -5.94 -0.69 -8.86
N LEU A 249 -5.62 -0.17 -7.69
CA LEU A 249 -4.85 -0.87 -6.68
C LEU A 249 -5.78 -1.55 -5.68
N PHE A 250 -5.74 -2.88 -5.62
CA PHE A 250 -6.48 -3.67 -4.65
C PHE A 250 -5.57 -4.08 -3.49
N SER A 251 -5.88 -3.58 -2.30
CA SER A 251 -5.17 -3.87 -1.06
C SER A 251 -5.79 -5.10 -0.38
N VAL A 252 -5.10 -6.23 -0.43
CA VAL A 252 -5.56 -7.49 0.17
C VAL A 252 -5.03 -7.59 1.59
N GLN A 253 -5.93 -7.60 2.56
CA GLN A 253 -5.62 -7.62 3.98
C GLN A 253 -5.99 -8.97 4.59
N ALA A 254 -5.14 -9.45 5.49
CA ALA A 254 -5.44 -10.56 6.38
C ALA A 254 -4.72 -10.34 7.72
N ASP A 255 -5.36 -10.76 8.80
CA ASP A 255 -4.82 -10.62 10.14
C ASP A 255 -3.50 -11.39 10.30
N GLU A 256 -2.61 -10.83 11.08
CA GLU A 256 -1.25 -11.37 11.24
C GLU A 256 -1.24 -12.85 11.68
N PRO A 257 -2.03 -13.30 12.67
CA PRO A 257 -2.08 -14.70 13.04
C PRO A 257 -2.46 -15.64 11.88
N ILE A 258 -3.42 -15.22 11.06
CA ILE A 258 -3.88 -15.99 9.89
C ILE A 258 -2.77 -16.06 8.82
N ARG A 259 -2.11 -14.92 8.52
CA ARG A 259 -0.99 -14.89 7.58
C ARG A 259 0.17 -15.76 8.04
N LYS A 260 0.52 -15.67 9.32
CA LYS A 260 1.57 -16.47 9.92
C LYS A 260 1.25 -17.96 9.84
N GLN A 261 0.02 -18.37 10.18
CA GLN A 261 -0.43 -19.76 10.08
C GLN A 261 -0.32 -20.28 8.63
N ARG A 262 -0.75 -19.51 7.63
CA ARG A 262 -0.62 -19.89 6.22
C ARG A 262 0.84 -20.08 5.81
N LEU A 263 1.73 -19.18 6.22
CA LEU A 263 3.15 -19.28 5.88
C LEU A 263 3.82 -20.50 6.49
N LEU A 264 3.51 -20.82 7.74
CA LEU A 264 4.07 -21.99 8.42
C LEU A 264 3.51 -23.30 7.86
N ASN A 265 2.20 -23.39 7.68
CA ASN A 265 1.53 -24.65 7.35
C ASN A 265 1.51 -24.96 5.85
N GLU A 266 1.35 -23.93 4.99
CA GLU A 266 1.16 -24.13 3.55
C GLU A 266 2.44 -23.91 2.74
N PHE A 267 3.35 -23.04 3.22
CA PHE A 267 4.54 -22.62 2.48
C PHE A 267 5.85 -23.11 3.10
N GLY A 268 5.81 -23.84 4.21
CA GLY A 268 6.99 -24.45 4.84
C GLY A 268 7.99 -23.45 5.45
N TYR A 269 7.53 -22.23 5.84
CA TYR A 269 8.36 -21.27 6.54
C TYR A 269 8.64 -21.74 7.96
N LYS A 270 9.80 -21.39 8.48
CA LYS A 270 10.14 -21.62 9.88
C LYS A 270 9.74 -20.42 10.73
N GLU A 271 9.35 -20.66 11.97
CA GLU A 271 8.94 -19.61 12.93
C GLU A 271 9.98 -18.48 13.03
N GLN A 272 11.26 -18.84 13.10
CA GLN A 272 12.38 -17.91 13.21
C GLN A 272 12.59 -16.99 12.00
N ASP A 273 12.06 -17.35 10.84
CA ASP A 273 12.21 -16.58 9.60
C ASP A 273 11.12 -15.53 9.44
N TYR A 274 10.03 -15.62 10.18
CA TYR A 274 8.88 -14.75 10.02
C TYR A 274 9.19 -13.28 10.33
N GLU A 275 9.78 -13.00 11.49
CA GLU A 275 10.08 -11.62 11.91
C GLU A 275 11.10 -10.90 11.01
N PRO A 276 12.20 -11.52 10.55
CA PRO A 276 13.10 -10.90 9.58
C PRO A 276 12.41 -10.53 8.25
N ILE A 277 11.56 -11.42 7.71
CA ILE A 277 10.84 -11.17 6.46
C ILE A 277 9.84 -10.01 6.64
N LYS A 278 9.07 -10.01 7.72
CA LYS A 278 8.13 -8.95 8.08
C LYS A 278 8.85 -7.60 8.22
N LYS A 279 10.02 -7.59 8.86
CA LYS A 279 10.83 -6.38 9.01
C LYS A 279 11.29 -5.82 7.66
N ASN A 280 11.66 -6.68 6.72
CA ASN A 280 12.04 -6.26 5.36
C ASN A 280 10.85 -5.70 4.59
N GLU A 281 9.66 -6.31 4.70
CA GLU A 281 8.43 -5.82 4.06
C GLU A 281 8.02 -4.42 4.54
N THR A 282 8.32 -4.08 5.78
CA THR A 282 7.93 -2.81 6.41
C THR A 282 9.05 -1.76 6.45
N ASN A 283 10.16 -2.01 5.77
CA ASN A 283 11.33 -1.13 5.82
C ASN A 283 11.06 0.23 5.14
N LYS A 284 11.07 1.30 5.95
CA LYS A 284 10.80 2.68 5.49
C LYS A 284 12.08 3.48 5.17
N ASN A 285 13.25 2.89 5.37
CA ASN A 285 14.49 3.68 5.41
C ASN A 285 15.13 3.94 4.04
N LYS A 286 14.68 3.24 2.99
CA LYS A 286 15.26 3.34 1.65
C LYS A 286 14.15 3.35 0.59
N ASN A 287 14.25 4.22 -0.41
CA ASN A 287 13.28 4.33 -1.51
C ASN A 287 13.16 3.04 -2.36
N HIS A 288 14.23 2.26 -2.41
CA HIS A 288 14.27 1.00 -3.15
C HIS A 288 13.77 -0.21 -2.35
N SER A 289 13.57 -0.09 -1.04
CA SER A 289 13.04 -1.15 -0.18
C SER A 289 11.54 -1.35 -0.37
N GLN A 290 11.04 -2.49 0.08
CA GLN A 290 9.61 -2.73 0.21
C GLN A 290 9.05 -1.84 1.34
N ASN A 291 7.87 -1.28 1.12
CA ASN A 291 7.13 -0.54 2.14
C ASN A 291 5.64 -0.90 2.03
N ILE A 292 5.33 -2.09 2.50
CA ILE A 292 3.99 -2.67 2.30
C ILE A 292 2.90 -1.85 2.98
N ASN A 293 3.19 -1.22 4.12
CA ASN A 293 2.21 -0.37 4.80
C ASN A 293 1.84 0.86 3.96
N ALA A 294 2.83 1.49 3.32
CA ALA A 294 2.55 2.59 2.40
C ALA A 294 1.83 2.11 1.14
N CYS A 295 2.14 0.90 0.64
CA CYS A 295 1.42 0.32 -0.48
C CYS A 295 -0.04 0.05 -0.13
N LEU A 296 -0.31 -0.57 1.02
CA LEU A 296 -1.66 -0.86 1.50
C LEU A 296 -2.49 0.41 1.65
N SER A 297 -1.95 1.46 2.27
CA SER A 297 -2.67 2.72 2.51
C SER A 297 -2.96 3.53 1.24
N ASN A 298 -2.35 3.19 0.11
CA ASN A 298 -2.62 3.78 -1.20
C ASN A 298 -3.59 2.96 -2.07
N GLY A 299 -4.24 1.94 -1.51
CA GLY A 299 -5.25 1.15 -2.20
C GLY A 299 -6.48 1.96 -2.59
N ASP A 300 -7.02 1.67 -3.76
CA ASP A 300 -8.30 2.20 -4.21
C ASP A 300 -9.44 1.32 -3.67
N VAL A 301 -9.18 0.02 -3.53
CA VAL A 301 -10.11 -0.99 -3.00
C VAL A 301 -9.42 -1.80 -1.90
N PHE A 302 -10.09 -2.00 -0.79
CA PHE A 302 -9.61 -2.77 0.35
C PHE A 302 -10.42 -4.06 0.51
N LEU A 303 -9.73 -5.20 0.47
CA LEU A 303 -10.31 -6.54 0.53
C LEU A 303 -9.87 -7.26 1.81
N SER A 304 -10.76 -8.02 2.40
CA SER A 304 -10.46 -8.91 3.52
C SER A 304 -10.32 -10.35 3.06
N ASN A 305 -9.26 -11.00 3.53
CA ASN A 305 -9.03 -12.43 3.35
C ASN A 305 -8.82 -13.13 4.71
N ASN A 306 -9.64 -12.75 5.70
CA ASN A 306 -9.62 -13.33 7.06
C ASN A 306 -10.48 -14.60 7.16
N GLN A 307 -11.44 -14.77 6.27
CA GLN A 307 -12.34 -15.91 6.31
C GLN A 307 -11.68 -17.15 5.66
N ASN A 308 -11.98 -18.32 6.19
CA ASN A 308 -11.48 -19.59 5.66
C ASN A 308 -12.19 -20.01 4.35
N HIS A 309 -13.15 -19.21 3.87
CA HIS A 309 -13.91 -19.49 2.66
C HIS A 309 -13.48 -18.54 1.52
N GLU A 310 -12.93 -19.12 0.48
CA GLU A 310 -12.48 -18.41 -0.73
C GLU A 310 -13.62 -17.65 -1.44
N GLU A 311 -14.87 -18.15 -1.30
CA GLU A 311 -16.06 -17.55 -1.90
C GLU A 311 -16.28 -16.09 -1.48
N TYR A 312 -15.97 -15.73 -0.23
CA TYR A 312 -16.12 -14.34 0.21
C TYR A 312 -15.12 -13.42 -0.46
N LEU A 313 -13.87 -13.82 -0.57
CA LEU A 313 -12.85 -13.07 -1.30
C LEU A 313 -13.24 -12.96 -2.79
N LYS A 314 -13.72 -14.05 -3.39
CA LYS A 314 -14.20 -14.09 -4.77
C LYS A 314 -15.37 -13.12 -4.99
N TYR A 315 -16.35 -13.09 -4.08
CA TYR A 315 -17.43 -12.12 -4.15
C TYR A 315 -16.96 -10.67 -4.09
N GLN A 316 -16.04 -10.33 -3.16
CA GLN A 316 -15.47 -8.99 -3.07
C GLN A 316 -14.77 -8.60 -4.39
N LEU A 317 -13.95 -9.49 -4.95
CA LEU A 317 -13.26 -9.23 -6.23
C LEU A 317 -14.26 -9.00 -7.37
N ILE A 318 -15.28 -9.86 -7.51
CA ILE A 318 -16.30 -9.71 -8.54
C ILE A 318 -17.06 -8.39 -8.36
N LYS A 319 -17.48 -8.07 -7.14
CA LYS A 319 -18.19 -6.84 -6.80
C LYS A 319 -17.42 -5.61 -7.29
N TYR A 320 -16.15 -5.50 -6.98
CA TYR A 320 -15.35 -4.32 -7.32
C TYR A 320 -14.89 -4.30 -8.79
N VAL A 321 -14.67 -5.45 -9.41
CA VAL A 321 -14.48 -5.52 -10.88
C VAL A 321 -15.73 -5.03 -11.63
N CYS A 322 -16.92 -5.39 -11.17
CA CYS A 322 -18.16 -4.88 -11.75
C CYS A 322 -18.27 -3.36 -11.61
N LEU A 323 -17.92 -2.82 -10.44
CA LEU A 323 -17.93 -1.38 -10.19
C LEU A 323 -16.89 -0.64 -11.04
N MET A 324 -15.68 -1.21 -11.21
CA MET A 324 -14.64 -0.69 -12.09
C MET A 324 -15.10 -0.64 -13.56
N ARG A 325 -15.79 -1.69 -14.03
CA ARG A 325 -16.33 -1.76 -15.40
C ARG A 325 -17.54 -0.85 -15.60
N LYS A 326 -18.36 -0.65 -14.55
CA LYS A 326 -19.53 0.22 -14.56
C LYS A 326 -19.62 1.03 -13.27
N PRO A 327 -18.97 2.21 -13.21
CA PRO A 327 -19.14 3.13 -12.08
C PRO A 327 -20.61 3.46 -11.84
N GLY A 328 -21.00 3.54 -10.56
CA GLY A 328 -22.39 3.80 -10.19
C GLY A 328 -23.33 2.60 -10.34
N LEU A 329 -22.83 1.39 -10.59
CA LEU A 329 -23.64 0.17 -10.65
C LEU A 329 -24.45 -0.04 -9.36
N PHE A 330 -23.87 0.29 -8.21
CA PHE A 330 -24.50 0.31 -6.89
C PHE A 330 -23.92 1.43 -6.03
N THR A 331 -24.67 1.84 -5.00
CA THR A 331 -24.26 2.91 -4.08
C THR A 331 -23.25 2.41 -3.05
N PRO A 332 -22.35 3.30 -2.54
CA PRO A 332 -21.44 2.97 -1.46
C PRO A 332 -22.16 2.48 -0.20
N THR A 333 -21.51 1.63 0.57
CA THR A 333 -21.95 1.28 1.91
C THR A 333 -21.80 2.48 2.87
N LYS A 334 -22.36 2.38 4.08
CA LYS A 334 -22.16 3.43 5.11
C LYS A 334 -20.68 3.63 5.42
N ASP A 335 -19.92 2.54 5.56
CA ASP A 335 -18.49 2.60 5.88
C ASP A 335 -17.67 3.17 4.72
N GLU A 336 -17.96 2.78 3.47
CA GLU A 336 -17.30 3.35 2.29
C GLU A 336 -17.53 4.86 2.20
N ARG A 337 -18.78 5.32 2.30
CA ARG A 337 -19.10 6.75 2.25
C ARG A 337 -18.40 7.57 3.34
N ASN A 338 -18.42 7.07 4.58
CA ASN A 338 -17.85 7.81 5.70
C ASN A 338 -16.31 7.80 5.66
N MET A 339 -15.70 6.71 5.18
CA MET A 339 -14.25 6.66 4.97
C MET A 339 -13.81 7.57 3.83
N GLN A 340 -14.59 7.70 2.75
CA GLN A 340 -14.33 8.66 1.67
C GLN A 340 -14.32 10.11 2.19
N ILE A 341 -15.21 10.45 3.14
CA ILE A 341 -15.21 11.75 3.80
C ILE A 341 -13.93 11.96 4.61
N ALA A 342 -13.51 10.96 5.39
CA ALA A 342 -12.25 11.02 6.13
C ALA A 342 -11.04 11.14 5.18
N LEU A 343 -11.02 10.44 4.05
CA LEU A 343 -9.98 10.55 3.03
C LEU A 343 -9.95 11.95 2.40
N THR A 344 -11.10 12.50 2.04
CA THR A 344 -11.19 13.87 1.51
C THR A 344 -10.70 14.90 2.53
N ALA A 345 -11.04 14.72 3.83
CA ALA A 345 -10.55 15.59 4.89
C ALA A 345 -9.02 15.58 4.99
N ARG A 346 -8.35 14.46 4.72
CA ARG A 346 -6.89 14.33 4.72
C ARG A 346 -6.19 15.37 3.84
N TYR A 347 -6.78 15.71 2.69
CA TYR A 347 -6.19 16.66 1.74
C TYR A 347 -6.14 18.10 2.25
N ASN A 348 -6.86 18.44 3.32
CA ASN A 348 -6.79 19.75 3.96
C ASN A 348 -5.59 19.88 4.92
N SER A 349 -4.88 18.78 5.21
CA SER A 349 -3.77 18.80 6.16
C SER A 349 -2.57 19.58 5.63
N GLY A 350 -2.13 20.58 6.40
CA GLY A 350 -0.87 21.30 6.17
C GLY A 350 0.36 20.63 6.80
N CYS A 351 0.24 19.39 7.28
CA CYS A 351 1.34 18.62 7.86
C CYS A 351 2.19 17.98 6.76
N ILE A 352 3.50 18.18 6.80
CA ILE A 352 4.45 17.62 5.84
C ILE A 352 4.96 16.23 6.22
N SER A 353 4.76 15.81 7.48
CA SER A 353 5.22 14.50 7.97
C SER A 353 4.25 13.38 7.58
N ARG A 354 2.97 13.58 7.81
CA ARG A 354 1.91 12.64 7.44
C ARG A 354 0.58 13.37 7.41
N GLN A 355 -0.21 13.16 6.38
CA GLN A 355 -1.55 13.68 6.26
C GLN A 355 -2.55 12.62 6.72
N VAL A 356 -3.40 12.97 7.65
CA VAL A 356 -4.44 12.12 8.23
C VAL A 356 -5.76 12.87 8.22
N GLY A 357 -6.84 12.16 7.90
CA GLY A 357 -8.20 12.67 8.00
C GLY A 357 -9.05 11.75 8.85
N ALA A 358 -10.05 12.32 9.52
CA ALA A 358 -10.98 11.60 10.39
C ALA A 358 -12.40 12.12 10.24
N CYS A 359 -13.38 11.23 10.47
CA CYS A 359 -14.79 11.54 10.47
C CYS A 359 -15.46 10.80 11.64
N VAL A 360 -16.22 11.51 12.47
CA VAL A 360 -17.00 10.92 13.55
C VAL A 360 -18.47 10.92 13.16
N VAL A 361 -19.08 9.75 13.20
CA VAL A 361 -20.46 9.52 12.77
C VAL A 361 -21.27 8.98 13.94
N GLY A 362 -22.37 9.66 14.26
CA GLY A 362 -23.28 9.24 15.32
C GLY A 362 -24.02 7.93 14.99
N LYS A 363 -24.61 7.30 15.99
CA LYS A 363 -25.36 6.05 15.85
C LYS A 363 -26.48 6.14 14.79
N ASP A 364 -27.04 7.32 14.58
CA ASP A 364 -28.11 7.58 13.65
C ASP A 364 -27.60 7.86 12.21
N GLY A 365 -26.27 7.81 12.00
CA GLY A 365 -25.63 7.94 10.70
C GLY A 365 -25.30 9.37 10.29
N TYR A 366 -25.56 10.37 11.13
CA TYR A 366 -25.18 11.76 10.86
C TYR A 366 -23.71 11.99 11.23
N ILE A 367 -23.04 12.83 10.44
CA ILE A 367 -21.67 13.27 10.73
C ILE A 367 -21.72 14.25 11.89
N LEU A 368 -20.96 13.98 12.94
CA LEU A 368 -20.84 14.81 14.13
C LEU A 368 -19.58 15.67 14.11
N GLY A 369 -18.54 15.25 13.41
CA GLY A 369 -17.31 16.02 13.26
C GLY A 369 -16.41 15.44 12.16
N ILE A 370 -15.70 16.35 11.49
CA ILE A 370 -14.68 16.03 10.50
C ILE A 370 -13.39 16.70 10.96
N GLY A 371 -12.26 16.01 10.83
CA GLY A 371 -10.97 16.56 11.24
C GLY A 371 -9.84 16.10 10.32
N TRP A 372 -8.80 16.89 10.28
CA TRP A 372 -7.52 16.56 9.68
C TRP A 372 -6.40 17.02 10.60
N ASN A 373 -5.25 16.40 10.50
CA ASN A 373 -4.14 16.81 11.36
C ASN A 373 -3.54 18.12 10.86
N ASP A 374 -3.59 19.13 11.71
CA ASP A 374 -3.04 20.46 11.42
C ASP A 374 -2.70 21.21 12.71
N VAL A 375 -1.96 22.30 12.58
CA VAL A 375 -1.67 23.20 13.70
C VAL A 375 -2.96 23.85 14.22
N PRO A 376 -2.99 24.31 15.49
CA PRO A 376 -4.13 25.04 16.02
C PRO A 376 -4.51 26.25 15.19
N GLU A 377 -5.78 26.63 15.27
CA GLU A 377 -6.32 27.83 14.63
C GLU A 377 -5.43 29.06 14.92
N ASN A 378 -5.23 29.90 13.92
CA ASN A 378 -4.33 31.06 13.93
C ASN A 378 -2.81 30.74 13.95
N SER A 379 -2.42 29.47 13.82
CA SER A 379 -1.03 29.08 13.61
C SER A 379 -0.76 28.81 12.11
N ILE A 380 0.48 28.97 11.69
CA ILE A 380 0.88 28.72 10.29
C ILE A 380 1.23 27.24 10.11
N PRO A 381 0.56 26.52 9.19
CA PRO A 381 0.86 25.13 8.87
C PRO A 381 2.28 24.89 8.39
N CYS A 382 2.83 23.69 8.64
CA CYS A 382 4.22 23.38 8.32
C CYS A 382 4.55 23.47 6.81
N VAL A 383 3.59 23.22 5.94
CA VAL A 383 3.75 23.29 4.47
C VAL A 383 4.07 24.72 3.99
N TYR A 384 3.65 25.75 4.72
CA TYR A 384 3.89 27.15 4.37
C TYR A 384 5.12 27.76 5.06
N ARG A 385 5.81 27.00 5.89
CA ARG A 385 6.96 27.46 6.68
C ARG A 385 8.25 27.10 5.96
N SER A 386 9.17 28.05 5.90
CA SER A 386 10.43 27.92 5.19
C SER A 386 11.62 27.97 6.14
N SER A 387 12.57 27.05 6.00
CA SER A 387 13.86 27.08 6.72
C SER A 387 14.65 28.34 6.41
N LYS A 388 14.61 28.81 5.17
CA LYS A 388 15.27 30.05 4.73
C LYS A 388 14.64 31.27 5.40
N SER A 389 13.30 31.35 5.45
CA SER A 389 12.59 32.41 6.16
C SER A 389 12.98 32.45 7.63
N LEU A 390 13.04 31.28 8.31
CA LEU A 390 13.46 31.20 9.71
C LEU A 390 14.88 31.74 9.95
N ILE A 391 15.83 31.43 9.04
CA ILE A 391 17.24 31.83 9.18
C ILE A 391 17.42 33.34 8.92
N LEU A 392 16.69 33.90 7.95
CA LEU A 392 16.88 35.29 7.48
C LEU A 392 16.02 36.31 8.24
N HIS A 393 14.85 35.92 8.72
CA HIS A 393 13.95 36.87 9.41
C HIS A 393 14.33 37.09 10.88
N ASN A 394 14.37 38.36 11.25
CA ASN A 394 14.51 38.78 12.64
C ASN A 394 13.14 38.70 13.34
N ASN A 395 13.08 37.98 14.43
CA ASN A 395 12.18 37.85 15.59
C ASN A 395 10.68 38.25 15.49
N SER A 396 10.13 38.71 14.37
CA SER A 396 8.74 39.21 14.27
C SER A 396 7.84 38.49 13.27
N SER A 397 8.26 37.35 12.71
CA SER A 397 7.42 36.58 11.78
C SER A 397 6.39 35.73 12.54
N PRO A 398 5.08 35.84 12.21
CA PRO A 398 4.03 35.03 12.85
C PRO A 398 4.15 33.53 12.56
N GLU A 399 5.02 33.12 11.64
CA GLU A 399 5.25 31.73 11.25
C GLU A 399 5.98 30.93 12.32
N PHE A 400 6.77 31.61 13.17
CA PHE A 400 7.69 30.98 14.11
C PHE A 400 7.47 31.41 15.53
N SER A 401 7.64 30.48 16.48
CA SER A 401 7.63 30.79 17.91
C SER A 401 8.92 31.50 18.33
N ALA A 402 8.88 32.17 19.49
CA ALA A 402 10.07 32.77 20.08
C ALA A 402 11.22 31.76 20.29
N TYR A 403 10.90 30.51 20.60
CA TYR A 403 11.89 29.44 20.69
C TYR A 403 12.55 29.12 19.35
N GLU A 404 11.76 29.03 18.27
CA GLU A 404 12.28 28.71 16.93
C GLU A 404 13.16 29.85 16.37
N THR A 405 12.86 31.09 16.76
CA THR A 405 13.68 32.27 16.37
C THR A 405 14.92 32.46 17.22
N SER A 406 15.13 31.64 18.29
CA SER A 406 16.34 31.69 19.08
C SER A 406 17.58 31.29 18.28
N ASP A 407 18.75 31.83 18.67
CA ASP A 407 20.03 31.52 18.02
C ASP A 407 20.35 30.01 18.07
N ILE A 408 20.00 29.36 19.16
CA ILE A 408 20.22 27.90 19.34
C ILE A 408 19.50 27.12 18.24
N PHE A 409 18.20 27.38 18.02
CA PHE A 409 17.42 26.64 17.05
C PHE A 409 17.77 27.06 15.61
N LYS A 410 17.97 28.35 15.33
CA LYS A 410 18.40 28.83 14.02
C LYS A 410 19.75 28.27 13.59
N ASN A 411 20.73 28.22 14.50
CA ASN A 411 22.03 27.63 14.19
C ASN A 411 21.92 26.13 13.94
N TYR A 412 21.08 25.44 14.70
CA TYR A 412 20.82 24.02 14.47
C TYR A 412 20.21 23.79 13.08
N ILE A 413 19.17 24.56 12.70
CA ILE A 413 18.53 24.44 11.39
C ILE A 413 19.54 24.74 10.25
N ARG A 414 20.37 25.78 10.39
CA ARG A 414 21.40 26.12 9.40
C ARG A 414 22.37 24.96 9.17
N ASN A 415 22.76 24.28 10.23
CA ASN A 415 23.69 23.15 10.15
C ASN A 415 23.03 21.87 9.61
N GLU A 416 21.74 21.61 9.89
CA GLU A 416 21.03 20.39 9.48
C GLU A 416 20.47 20.44 8.06
N ILE A 417 19.93 21.59 7.65
CA ILE A 417 19.24 21.76 6.35
C ILE A 417 20.10 22.54 5.35
N GLY A 418 21.06 23.32 5.84
CA GLY A 418 21.89 24.19 5.01
C GLY A 418 21.13 25.43 4.55
N SER A 419 21.53 25.99 3.39
CA SER A 419 20.96 27.21 2.80
C SER A 419 19.73 26.94 1.91
N ASN A 420 19.33 25.70 1.74
CA ASN A 420 18.21 25.34 0.87
C ASN A 420 16.88 25.78 1.47
N ASP A 421 15.98 26.21 0.61
CA ASP A 421 14.64 26.62 1.00
C ASP A 421 13.69 25.42 1.01
N HIS A 422 13.44 24.86 2.20
CA HIS A 422 12.56 23.72 2.39
C HIS A 422 11.59 23.94 3.54
N PRO A 423 10.34 23.49 3.42
CA PRO A 423 9.46 23.35 4.58
C PRO A 423 10.05 22.32 5.55
N PHE A 424 9.85 22.51 6.84
CA PHE A 424 10.39 21.62 7.86
C PHE A 424 9.38 21.27 8.96
N CYS A 425 9.52 20.05 9.49
CA CYS A 425 8.75 19.59 10.64
C CYS A 425 9.50 19.93 11.94
N PHE A 426 8.93 20.83 12.74
CA PHE A 426 9.51 21.20 14.04
C PHE A 426 9.75 19.99 14.94
N LYS A 427 8.74 19.13 15.08
CA LYS A 427 8.83 17.90 15.89
C LYS A 427 10.02 17.03 15.51
N ASP A 428 10.21 16.78 14.21
CA ASP A 428 11.27 15.88 13.75
C ASP A 428 12.65 16.47 13.98
N LEU A 429 12.82 17.76 13.71
CA LEU A 429 14.09 18.45 13.91
C LEU A 429 14.42 18.62 15.38
N GLU A 430 13.45 19.03 16.22
CA GLU A 430 13.67 19.20 17.64
C GLU A 430 13.93 17.86 18.34
N ASN A 431 13.23 16.80 17.98
CA ASN A 431 13.53 15.45 18.48
C ASN A 431 14.94 14.99 18.11
N LYS A 432 15.39 15.31 16.89
CA LYS A 432 16.76 14.99 16.45
C LYS A 432 17.81 15.81 17.22
N ARG A 433 17.55 17.11 17.41
CA ARG A 433 18.43 18.02 18.15
C ARG A 433 18.61 17.57 19.59
N VAL A 434 17.50 17.39 20.30
CA VAL A 434 17.54 16.96 21.70
C VAL A 434 18.11 15.55 21.82
N GLY A 435 17.76 14.63 20.94
CA GLY A 435 18.34 13.29 20.95
C GLY A 435 19.86 13.30 20.79
N LYS A 436 20.41 14.13 19.88
CA LYS A 436 21.87 14.31 19.75
C LYS A 436 22.48 14.88 21.04
N GLN A 437 21.81 15.86 21.66
CA GLN A 437 22.28 16.47 22.90
C GLN A 437 22.29 15.47 24.06
N GLU A 438 21.25 14.67 24.23
CA GLU A 438 21.15 13.63 25.27
C GLU A 438 22.25 12.56 25.09
N ILE A 439 22.51 12.14 23.86
CA ILE A 439 23.59 11.18 23.56
C ILE A 439 24.96 11.79 23.88
N ALA A 440 25.20 13.06 23.50
CA ALA A 440 26.47 13.73 23.82
C ALA A 440 26.67 13.83 25.35
N THR A 441 25.62 14.20 26.09
CA THR A 441 25.64 14.23 27.55
C THR A 441 25.95 12.83 28.14
N PHE A 442 25.29 11.80 27.61
CA PHE A 442 25.52 10.42 28.03
C PHE A 442 26.98 9.99 27.80
N LYS A 443 27.57 10.24 26.64
CA LYS A 443 28.97 9.96 26.33
C LYS A 443 29.92 10.69 27.30
N GLN A 444 29.63 11.97 27.56
CA GLN A 444 30.43 12.78 28.48
C GLN A 444 30.40 12.25 29.92
N VAL A 445 29.23 11.81 30.39
CA VAL A 445 29.07 11.32 31.77
C VAL A 445 29.61 9.92 31.96
N THR A 446 29.43 9.05 30.96
CA THR A 446 29.77 7.61 31.09
C THR A 446 31.13 7.24 30.50
N GLY A 447 31.70 8.07 29.64
CA GLY A 447 32.91 7.74 28.86
C GLY A 447 32.67 6.64 27.80
N ILE A 448 31.41 6.23 27.54
CA ILE A 448 31.10 5.15 26.58
C ILE A 448 30.95 5.73 25.20
N GLU A 449 31.71 5.23 24.23
CA GLU A 449 31.56 5.56 22.82
C GLU A 449 30.37 4.79 22.19
N ILE A 450 29.55 5.51 21.46
CA ILE A 450 28.38 4.96 20.76
C ILE A 450 28.64 5.08 19.27
N SER A 451 28.43 4.01 18.49
CA SER A 451 28.60 4.04 17.05
C SER A 451 27.55 4.95 16.38
N SER A 452 27.85 5.50 15.21
CA SER A 452 26.91 6.37 14.46
C SER A 452 25.60 5.65 14.11
N LEU A 453 25.63 4.34 13.93
CA LEU A 453 24.45 3.52 13.69
C LEU A 453 23.59 3.44 14.96
N ASP A 454 24.21 3.18 16.11
CA ASP A 454 23.53 3.10 17.40
C ASP A 454 22.97 4.47 17.82
N GLU A 455 23.69 5.57 17.56
CA GLU A 455 23.16 6.93 17.76
C GLU A 455 21.86 7.14 16.99
N THR A 456 21.80 6.72 15.72
CA THR A 456 20.60 6.85 14.90
C THR A 456 19.41 6.07 15.49
N VAL A 457 19.67 4.86 16.01
CA VAL A 457 18.66 4.02 16.68
C VAL A 457 18.20 4.67 17.99
N LEU A 458 19.12 5.19 18.80
CA LEU A 458 18.83 5.86 20.06
C LEU A 458 18.01 7.13 19.86
N ILE A 459 18.36 7.99 18.89
CA ILE A 459 17.58 9.19 18.53
C ILE A 459 16.14 8.81 18.18
N LYS A 460 15.94 7.72 17.42
CA LYS A 460 14.58 7.25 17.10
C LYS A 460 13.80 6.83 18.35
N LYS A 461 14.46 6.24 19.36
CA LYS A 461 13.83 5.82 20.62
C LYS A 461 13.56 6.98 21.58
N LEU A 462 14.36 8.02 21.52
CA LEU A 462 14.24 9.23 22.36
C LEU A 462 13.20 10.23 21.84
N LYS A 463 12.49 9.93 20.76
CA LYS A 463 11.46 10.79 20.22
C LYS A 463 10.34 11.05 21.23
N ASN A 464 10.04 12.33 21.45
CA ASN A 464 8.93 12.76 22.29
C ASN A 464 7.75 13.22 21.41
N PRO A 465 6.59 12.53 21.45
CA PRO A 465 5.42 12.91 20.65
C PRO A 465 4.80 14.25 21.10
N THR A 466 5.02 14.70 22.34
CA THR A 466 4.46 15.96 22.84
C THR A 466 5.05 17.21 22.19
N ARG A 467 6.14 17.10 21.44
CA ARG A 467 6.72 18.19 20.63
C ARG A 467 5.98 18.45 19.33
N GLU A 468 4.92 17.70 19.06
CA GLU A 468 4.11 17.91 17.88
C GLU A 468 3.34 19.22 17.97
N ARG A 469 3.37 20.04 16.90
CA ARG A 469 2.61 21.28 16.80
C ARG A 469 1.18 21.06 16.31
N ALA A 470 0.98 19.99 15.54
CA ALA A 470 -0.31 19.66 14.99
C ALA A 470 -1.18 18.90 15.98
N LEU A 471 -2.45 19.23 16.03
CA LEU A 471 -3.50 18.38 16.57
C LEU A 471 -3.68 17.18 15.63
N HIS A 472 -4.03 16.03 16.15
CA HIS A 472 -4.34 14.87 15.33
C HIS A 472 -5.72 15.01 14.67
N ALA A 473 -5.94 14.30 13.58
CA ALA A 473 -7.19 14.36 12.83
C ALA A 473 -8.40 13.96 13.68
N GLU A 474 -8.25 12.91 14.48
CA GLU A 474 -9.27 12.43 15.41
C GLU A 474 -9.58 13.48 16.47
N GLU A 475 -8.54 14.13 17.02
CA GLU A 475 -8.67 15.22 17.97
C GLU A 475 -9.48 16.39 17.39
N ASN A 476 -9.11 16.82 16.18
CA ASN A 476 -9.83 17.89 15.50
C ASN A 476 -11.29 17.53 15.21
N ALA A 477 -11.58 16.27 14.83
CA ALA A 477 -12.95 15.81 14.65
C ALA A 477 -13.76 15.85 15.96
N PHE A 478 -13.16 15.47 17.08
CA PHE A 478 -13.79 15.56 18.41
C PHE A 478 -14.02 17.02 18.84
N LEU A 479 -13.01 17.87 18.66
CA LEU A 479 -13.07 19.30 19.00
C LEU A 479 -14.08 20.04 18.12
N GLN A 480 -14.20 19.72 16.84
CA GLN A 480 -15.20 20.32 15.97
C GLN A 480 -16.62 20.02 16.49
N SER A 481 -16.90 18.78 16.86
CA SER A 481 -18.18 18.42 17.47
C SER A 481 -18.46 19.23 18.74
N ALA A 482 -17.46 19.42 19.59
CA ALA A 482 -17.59 20.21 20.80
C ALA A 482 -17.83 21.72 20.51
N LYS A 483 -17.10 22.30 19.54
CA LYS A 483 -17.24 23.73 19.16
C LYS A 483 -18.62 24.06 18.58
N VAL A 484 -19.21 23.15 17.82
CA VAL A 484 -20.52 23.37 17.17
C VAL A 484 -21.70 23.12 18.13
N GLY A 485 -21.42 22.68 19.36
CA GLY A 485 -22.49 22.29 20.30
C GLY A 485 -23.15 20.97 19.91
N GLY A 486 -22.42 20.11 19.22
CA GLY A 486 -22.89 18.81 18.78
C GLY A 486 -23.31 17.89 19.92
N GLY A 487 -24.15 16.92 19.60
CA GLY A 487 -24.62 15.92 20.54
C GLY A 487 -23.52 15.03 21.12
N SER A 488 -23.91 14.15 22.02
CA SER A 488 -22.99 13.17 22.61
C SER A 488 -22.30 12.31 21.55
N LEU A 489 -21.00 12.17 21.65
CA LEU A 489 -20.20 11.25 20.82
C LEU A 489 -20.30 9.80 21.29
N LYS A 490 -21.04 9.52 22.35
CA LYS A 490 -21.26 8.18 22.88
C LYS A 490 -21.94 7.29 21.83
N HIS A 491 -21.43 6.09 21.66
CA HIS A 491 -21.88 5.10 20.67
C HIS A 491 -21.65 5.50 19.20
N SER A 492 -20.84 6.53 18.95
CA SER A 492 -20.44 6.92 17.60
C SER A 492 -19.39 5.98 17.01
N THR A 493 -19.22 6.06 15.70
CA THR A 493 -18.14 5.41 14.95
C THR A 493 -17.11 6.46 14.52
N LEU A 494 -15.85 6.18 14.78
CA LEU A 494 -14.71 6.96 14.28
C LEU A 494 -14.18 6.29 13.00
N TYR A 495 -14.17 7.02 11.91
CA TYR A 495 -13.47 6.67 10.68
C TYR A 495 -12.20 7.50 10.59
N THR A 496 -11.05 6.86 10.36
CA THR A 496 -9.77 7.57 10.29
C THR A 496 -8.86 6.92 9.27
N THR A 497 -8.11 7.73 8.52
CA THR A 497 -7.19 7.19 7.51
C THR A 497 -5.96 6.52 8.11
N ALA A 498 -5.68 6.77 9.40
CA ALA A 498 -4.67 6.08 10.20
C ALA A 498 -5.25 5.64 11.53
N SER A 499 -4.94 4.44 12.01
CA SER A 499 -5.43 4.00 13.32
C SER A 499 -4.97 4.96 14.43
N PRO A 500 -5.80 5.21 15.45
CA PRO A 500 -5.50 6.19 16.47
C PRO A 500 -4.21 5.86 17.24
N CYS A 501 -3.41 6.89 17.54
CA CYS A 501 -2.32 6.75 18.49
C CYS A 501 -2.88 6.60 19.92
N GLN A 502 -2.03 6.28 20.91
CA GLN A 502 -2.46 6.11 22.29
C GLN A 502 -3.25 7.30 22.87
N LEU A 503 -2.85 8.54 22.52
CA LEU A 503 -3.53 9.74 23.02
C LEU A 503 -4.94 9.89 22.44
N CYS A 504 -5.09 9.67 21.11
CA CYS A 504 -6.40 9.70 20.45
C CYS A 504 -7.28 8.52 20.88
N ALA A 505 -6.69 7.34 21.08
CA ALA A 505 -7.38 6.16 21.56
C ALA A 505 -7.99 6.38 22.95
N LYS A 506 -7.24 6.97 23.90
CA LYS A 506 -7.74 7.33 25.23
C LYS A 506 -8.91 8.31 25.16
N LYS A 507 -8.83 9.31 24.29
CA LYS A 507 -9.91 10.29 24.07
C LYS A 507 -11.14 9.62 23.46
N ALA A 508 -10.96 8.75 22.47
CA ALA A 508 -12.07 7.99 21.88
C ALA A 508 -12.80 7.12 22.90
N MET A 509 -12.05 6.42 23.76
CA MET A 509 -12.65 5.65 24.88
C MET A 509 -13.40 6.54 25.86
N GLN A 510 -12.81 7.66 26.29
CA GLN A 510 -13.44 8.60 27.24
C GLN A 510 -14.74 9.21 26.67
N LEU A 511 -14.77 9.44 25.34
CA LEU A 511 -15.95 9.93 24.64
C LEU A 511 -17.01 8.86 24.36
N GLY A 512 -16.69 7.59 24.65
CA GLY A 512 -17.60 6.45 24.45
C GLY A 512 -17.80 6.06 22.99
N ILE A 513 -16.77 6.27 22.15
CA ILE A 513 -16.75 5.76 20.77
C ILE A 513 -16.85 4.24 20.82
N SER A 514 -17.81 3.67 20.09
CA SER A 514 -18.09 2.24 20.12
C SER A 514 -17.41 1.45 19.00
N ARG A 515 -17.02 2.14 17.90
CA ARG A 515 -16.40 1.51 16.73
C ARG A 515 -15.33 2.42 16.12
N ILE A 516 -14.21 1.85 15.75
CA ILE A 516 -13.09 2.56 15.09
C ILE A 516 -12.75 1.81 13.81
N ILE A 517 -12.81 2.51 12.68
CA ILE A 517 -12.47 1.97 11.37
C ILE A 517 -11.31 2.76 10.80
N TYR A 518 -10.25 2.07 10.36
CA TYR A 518 -9.04 2.71 9.86
C TYR A 518 -8.52 2.05 8.58
N ILE A 519 -7.75 2.81 7.78
CA ILE A 519 -7.07 2.30 6.57
C ILE A 519 -5.67 1.81 6.92
N ASP A 520 -4.83 2.68 7.48
CA ASP A 520 -3.42 2.38 7.78
C ASP A 520 -3.25 2.04 9.26
N ALA A 521 -2.80 0.82 9.52
CA ALA A 521 -2.53 0.39 10.88
C ALA A 521 -1.30 1.11 11.47
N TYR A 522 -1.49 1.82 12.56
CA TYR A 522 -0.41 2.33 13.39
C TYR A 522 0.10 1.19 14.31
N PRO A 523 1.37 1.20 14.73
CA PRO A 523 1.90 0.10 15.57
C PRO A 523 1.01 -0.23 16.78
N ASP A 524 0.84 -1.49 17.03
CA ASP A 524 -0.16 -2.20 17.85
C ASP A 524 -0.40 -1.73 19.29
N ILE A 525 0.45 -0.85 19.82
CA ILE A 525 0.40 -0.41 21.22
C ILE A 525 -0.93 0.21 21.61
N SER A 526 -1.57 1.02 20.74
CA SER A 526 -2.85 1.65 21.08
C SER A 526 -3.98 0.64 21.17
N ASN A 527 -4.00 -0.38 20.31
CA ASN A 527 -5.01 -1.43 20.32
C ASN A 527 -4.85 -2.33 21.54
N GLU A 528 -3.68 -2.91 21.76
CA GLU A 528 -3.45 -3.89 22.81
C GLU A 528 -3.37 -3.25 24.22
N GLN A 529 -2.75 -2.10 24.36
CA GLN A 529 -2.51 -1.49 25.67
C GLN A 529 -3.53 -0.44 26.10
N THR A 530 -4.25 0.17 25.16
CA THR A 530 -5.21 1.23 25.47
C THR A 530 -6.65 0.80 25.19
N LEU A 531 -6.95 0.43 23.93
CA LEU A 531 -8.33 0.15 23.50
C LEU A 531 -8.89 -1.15 24.06
N LYS A 532 -8.03 -2.10 24.43
CA LYS A 532 -8.39 -3.37 25.08
C LYS A 532 -8.12 -3.36 26.58
N SER A 533 -8.13 -2.20 27.22
CA SER A 533 -7.98 -2.09 28.69
C SER A 533 -9.34 -2.01 29.39
N GLY A 534 -9.41 -2.51 30.63
CA GLY A 534 -10.64 -2.48 31.44
C GLY A 534 -11.65 -3.55 31.04
N ASN A 535 -12.95 -3.27 31.24
CA ASN A 535 -14.03 -4.22 30.95
C ASN A 535 -14.18 -4.43 29.44
N SER A 536 -14.05 -5.68 29.01
CA SER A 536 -14.12 -6.09 27.59
C SER A 536 -15.44 -5.73 26.90
N ASP A 537 -16.56 -5.72 27.63
CA ASP A 537 -17.88 -5.39 27.08
C ASP A 537 -17.99 -3.91 26.63
N LYS A 538 -17.04 -3.08 27.07
CA LYS A 538 -16.97 -1.65 26.76
C LYS A 538 -15.87 -1.29 25.77
N TRP A 539 -15.12 -2.26 25.29
CA TRP A 539 -14.08 -2.00 24.31
C TRP A 539 -14.69 -1.56 22.97
N PRO A 540 -14.13 -0.54 22.33
CA PRO A 540 -14.55 -0.22 20.98
C PRO A 540 -14.17 -1.35 20.03
N LYS A 541 -15.04 -1.65 19.07
CA LYS A 541 -14.71 -2.57 17.98
C LYS A 541 -13.74 -1.86 17.04
N VAL A 542 -12.54 -2.40 16.88
CA VAL A 542 -11.49 -1.83 16.03
C VAL A 542 -11.32 -2.68 14.79
N GLU A 543 -11.49 -2.08 13.62
CA GLU A 543 -11.56 -2.80 12.34
C GLU A 543 -10.76 -2.08 11.26
N ALA A 544 -10.08 -2.87 10.43
CA ALA A 544 -9.54 -2.35 9.18
C ALA A 544 -10.68 -2.03 8.20
N PHE A 545 -10.52 -0.97 7.44
CA PHE A 545 -11.50 -0.56 6.42
C PHE A 545 -11.56 -1.59 5.30
N LEU A 546 -12.78 -1.86 4.85
CA LEU A 546 -13.08 -2.71 3.69
C LEU A 546 -13.99 -1.95 2.74
N GLY A 547 -13.66 -1.96 1.45
CA GLY A 547 -14.46 -1.28 0.44
C GLY A 547 -13.67 -0.35 -0.47
N VAL A 548 -14.37 0.49 -1.20
CA VAL A 548 -13.79 1.53 -2.07
C VAL A 548 -13.46 2.76 -1.24
N ALA A 549 -12.18 3.14 -1.24
CA ALA A 549 -11.68 4.30 -0.52
C ALA A 549 -11.74 5.57 -1.37
N GLU A 550 -11.35 5.50 -2.64
CA GLU A 550 -11.42 6.62 -3.56
C GLU A 550 -12.49 6.32 -4.62
N SER A 551 -13.32 7.33 -4.94
CA SER A 551 -14.27 7.21 -6.06
C SER A 551 -13.48 7.10 -7.36
N ALA A 552 -13.66 5.99 -8.06
CA ALA A 552 -13.09 5.78 -9.39
C ALA A 552 -13.72 6.75 -10.42
#